data_f5f4fe445d9d1c30f201f04c0848874e
#
_entry.id   f5f4fe445d9d1c30f201f04c0848874e
#
_cell.length_a   1.000
_cell.length_b   1.000
_cell.length_c   1.000
_cell.angle_alpha   90.00
_cell.angle_beta   90.00
_cell.angle_gamma   90.00
#
_symmetry.space_group_name_H-M   'P 1'
#
loop_
_entity.id
_entity.type
_entity.pdbx_description
1 polymer ?
#
loop_
_entity_poly.entity_id
_entity_poly.type
_entity_poly.pdbx_seq_one_letter_code
_entity_poly.pdbx_strand_id
1 'polypeptide(L)'
;MTLPRHRFVSAKTPFFTAITQSSMFYLRLLSQFIRNALIREMMFPANFLIQVVTRLFWFAARVALFRLIYSEVQQIREWSRDEYFTFMATGMLINSIVEAFFMPNCAAFCEQIRTGRLDFALTRPVDAQFLVSLQRLNPAMFTQVLLAAALLIMSLSEINRPISPYAVILYLFYLGVAVTFFYSLMIATACTSIWFGRNQGLYDFWFYITIFAQYPRSIYDGTDAGRFESGEALQFAFSWVLPILLVVTIPAQTILSTAGHPAFALAMLASTTACFVLSRMVFNWSLGHYRGASS
;
A
#
# COMPACT_ATOMS: atom_id res chain seq x y z
N MET A 1 48.44 -1.49 -10.85
CA MET A 1 48.01 -2.85 -10.47
C MET A 1 46.53 -2.96 -10.89
N THR A 2 46.29 -3.52 -12.07
CA THR A 2 44.98 -3.53 -12.76
C THR A 2 44.20 -4.76 -12.30
N LEU A 3 43.02 -4.55 -11.74
CA LEU A 3 42.09 -5.62 -11.36
C LEU A 3 41.45 -6.25 -12.60
N PRO A 4 41.23 -7.57 -12.64
CA PRO A 4 40.68 -8.26 -13.79
C PRO A 4 39.18 -8.02 -13.95
N ARG A 5 38.76 -7.62 -15.15
CA ARG A 5 37.36 -7.57 -15.58
C ARG A 5 36.78 -8.99 -15.59
N HIS A 6 35.85 -9.27 -14.70
CA HIS A 6 35.05 -10.49 -14.78
C HIS A 6 34.22 -10.50 -16.07
N ARG A 7 34.55 -11.39 -16.98
CA ARG A 7 33.74 -11.74 -18.16
C ARG A 7 32.46 -12.43 -17.69
N PHE A 8 31.31 -11.78 -17.92
CA PHE A 8 30.03 -12.46 -17.86
C PHE A 8 29.95 -13.53 -18.94
N VAL A 9 29.88 -14.78 -18.53
CA VAL A 9 29.60 -15.91 -19.41
C VAL A 9 28.15 -15.85 -19.84
N SER A 10 27.90 -15.49 -21.07
CA SER A 10 26.61 -15.53 -21.74
C SER A 10 26.18 -16.96 -21.97
N ALA A 11 25.48 -17.59 -21.06
CA ALA A 11 24.72 -18.81 -21.30
C ALA A 11 23.39 -18.42 -21.96
N LYS A 12 23.24 -18.72 -23.26
CA LYS A 12 21.99 -18.60 -24.02
C LYS A 12 21.00 -19.66 -23.53
N THR A 13 20.31 -19.39 -22.41
CA THR A 13 19.09 -20.11 -22.06
C THR A 13 17.92 -19.51 -22.86
N PRO A 14 17.01 -20.32 -23.42
CA PRO A 14 15.87 -19.81 -24.18
C PRO A 14 15.04 -18.91 -23.25
N PHE A 15 14.68 -17.73 -23.73
CA PHE A 15 14.06 -16.61 -23.01
C PHE A 15 12.85 -17.04 -22.14
N PHE A 16 12.04 -17.99 -22.63
CA PHE A 16 10.87 -18.50 -21.89
C PHE A 16 11.23 -19.37 -20.67
N THR A 17 12.26 -20.18 -20.73
CA THR A 17 12.71 -21.03 -19.61
C THR A 17 13.40 -20.21 -18.54
N ALA A 18 14.07 -19.11 -18.89
CA ALA A 18 14.67 -18.17 -17.95
C ALA A 18 13.60 -17.41 -17.15
N ILE A 19 12.50 -17.00 -17.80
CA ILE A 19 11.39 -16.28 -17.13
C ILE A 19 10.67 -17.21 -16.15
N THR A 20 10.35 -18.45 -16.54
CA THR A 20 9.65 -19.41 -15.66
C THR A 20 10.51 -19.87 -14.49
N GLN A 21 11.80 -20.10 -14.67
CA GLN A 21 12.72 -20.41 -13.58
C GLN A 21 12.88 -19.21 -12.63
N SER A 22 12.93 -18.00 -13.15
CA SER A 22 12.99 -16.78 -12.36
C SER A 22 11.72 -16.60 -11.52
N SER A 23 10.52 -16.75 -12.09
CA SER A 23 9.26 -16.56 -11.35
C SER A 23 9.07 -17.61 -10.24
N MET A 24 9.38 -18.88 -10.49
CA MET A 24 9.34 -19.92 -9.46
C MET A 24 10.36 -19.70 -8.34
N PHE A 25 11.52 -19.14 -8.64
CA PHE A 25 12.51 -18.77 -7.64
C PHE A 25 11.97 -17.67 -6.71
N TYR A 26 11.41 -16.59 -7.27
CA TYR A 26 10.83 -15.49 -6.46
C TYR A 26 9.62 -15.93 -5.61
N LEU A 27 8.78 -16.83 -6.12
CA LEU A 27 7.68 -17.41 -5.35
C LEU A 27 8.19 -18.27 -4.18
N ARG A 28 9.21 -19.10 -4.40
CA ARG A 28 9.85 -19.87 -3.30
C ARG A 28 10.48 -18.94 -2.27
N LEU A 29 11.15 -17.89 -2.71
CA LEU A 29 11.74 -16.89 -1.82
C LEU A 29 10.67 -16.19 -0.96
N LEU A 30 9.56 -15.80 -1.58
CA LEU A 30 8.43 -15.19 -0.87
C LEU A 30 7.82 -16.16 0.17
N SER A 31 7.65 -17.43 -0.18
CA SER A 31 7.16 -18.45 0.77
C SER A 31 8.09 -18.62 1.97
N GLN A 32 9.41 -18.54 1.77
CA GLN A 32 10.38 -18.56 2.86
C GLN A 32 10.27 -17.30 3.74
N PHE A 33 10.04 -16.14 3.14
CA PHE A 33 9.83 -14.91 3.92
C PHE A 33 8.58 -14.99 4.79
N ILE A 34 7.47 -15.50 4.24
CA ILE A 34 6.23 -15.73 4.99
C ILE A 34 6.48 -16.71 6.15
N ARG A 35 7.12 -17.84 5.88
CA ARG A 35 7.44 -18.82 6.91
C ARG A 35 8.30 -18.23 8.03
N ASN A 36 9.35 -17.49 7.67
CA ASN A 36 10.23 -16.86 8.64
C ASN A 36 9.51 -15.79 9.48
N ALA A 37 8.57 -15.05 8.87
CA ALA A 37 7.76 -14.08 9.58
C ALA A 37 6.85 -14.76 10.62
N LEU A 38 6.19 -15.86 10.25
CA LEU A 38 5.36 -16.65 11.16
C LEU A 38 6.17 -17.24 12.32
N ILE A 39 7.33 -17.84 12.03
CA ILE A 39 8.21 -18.37 13.08
C ILE A 39 8.62 -17.28 14.08
N ARG A 40 9.00 -16.10 13.58
CA ARG A 40 9.40 -14.98 14.43
C ARG A 40 8.25 -14.50 15.32
N GLU A 41 7.03 -14.43 14.80
CA GLU A 41 5.86 -14.02 15.56
C GLU A 41 5.50 -15.03 16.65
N MET A 42 5.64 -16.33 16.36
CA MET A 42 5.42 -17.40 17.33
C MET A 42 6.44 -17.42 18.48
N MET A 43 7.60 -16.79 18.32
CA MET A 43 8.59 -16.64 19.39
C MET A 43 8.14 -15.67 20.50
N PHE A 44 7.24 -14.73 20.17
CA PHE A 44 6.75 -13.71 21.10
C PHE A 44 5.20 -13.64 21.09
N PRO A 45 4.50 -14.68 21.55
CA PRO A 45 3.04 -14.77 21.41
C PRO A 45 2.28 -13.68 22.18
N ALA A 46 2.83 -13.19 23.29
CA ALA A 46 2.22 -12.10 24.05
C ALA A 46 2.20 -10.78 23.24
N ASN A 47 3.28 -10.47 22.54
CA ASN A 47 3.36 -9.29 21.68
C ASN A 47 2.36 -9.39 20.51
N PHE A 48 2.26 -10.56 19.90
CA PHE A 48 1.26 -10.84 18.86
C PHE A 48 -0.16 -10.61 19.37
N LEU A 49 -0.50 -11.15 20.53
CA LEU A 49 -1.82 -11.01 21.13
C LEU A 49 -2.17 -9.55 21.44
N ILE A 50 -1.22 -8.79 22.00
CA ILE A 50 -1.39 -7.35 22.26
C ILE A 50 -1.66 -6.60 20.95
N GLN A 51 -0.92 -6.88 19.89
CA GLN A 51 -1.16 -6.26 18.58
C GLN A 51 -2.56 -6.60 18.04
N VAL A 52 -2.99 -7.86 18.11
CA VAL A 52 -4.32 -8.30 17.66
C VAL A 52 -5.41 -7.58 18.45
N VAL A 53 -5.33 -7.57 19.80
CA VAL A 53 -6.32 -6.89 20.66
C VAL A 53 -6.39 -5.39 20.36
N THR A 54 -5.25 -4.74 20.21
CA THR A 54 -5.19 -3.31 19.87
C THR A 54 -5.86 -3.02 18.53
N ARG A 55 -5.65 -3.88 17.53
CA ARG A 55 -6.28 -3.74 16.21
C ARG A 55 -7.79 -3.96 16.25
N LEU A 56 -8.25 -4.98 16.99
CA LEU A 56 -9.66 -5.21 17.23
C LEU A 56 -10.33 -4.00 17.89
N PHE A 57 -9.68 -3.42 18.91
CA PHE A 57 -10.18 -2.23 19.59
C PHE A 57 -10.34 -1.04 18.62
N TRP A 58 -9.30 -0.71 17.86
CA TRP A 58 -9.35 0.41 16.91
C TRP A 58 -10.33 0.17 15.76
N PHE A 59 -10.46 -1.09 15.29
CA PHE A 59 -11.46 -1.47 14.31
C PHE A 59 -12.88 -1.24 14.86
N ALA A 60 -13.16 -1.79 16.05
CA ALA A 60 -14.46 -1.64 16.70
C ALA A 60 -14.80 -0.17 16.97
N ALA A 61 -13.84 0.61 17.48
CA ALA A 61 -14.01 2.04 17.73
C ALA A 61 -14.36 2.80 16.44
N ARG A 62 -13.69 2.51 15.32
CA ARG A 62 -13.98 3.14 14.04
C ARG A 62 -15.36 2.76 13.51
N VAL A 63 -15.73 1.48 13.54
CA VAL A 63 -17.06 1.02 13.13
C VAL A 63 -18.15 1.64 14.02
N ALA A 64 -17.94 1.67 15.33
CA ALA A 64 -18.89 2.28 16.28
C ALA A 64 -19.07 3.78 16.03
N LEU A 65 -17.97 4.52 15.79
CA LEU A 65 -18.03 5.95 15.47
C LEU A 65 -18.89 6.22 14.24
N PHE A 66 -18.66 5.49 13.14
CA PHE A 66 -19.45 5.71 11.93
C PHE A 66 -20.90 5.21 12.06
N ARG A 67 -21.15 4.15 12.82
CA ARG A 67 -22.53 3.76 13.17
C ARG A 67 -23.26 4.86 13.92
N LEU A 68 -22.59 5.51 14.87
CA LEU A 68 -23.15 6.63 15.63
C LEU A 68 -23.43 7.83 14.72
N ILE A 69 -22.51 8.18 13.82
CA ILE A 69 -22.73 9.28 12.87
C ILE A 69 -23.95 8.97 11.98
N TYR A 70 -24.05 7.77 11.42
CA TYR A 70 -25.16 7.38 10.55
C TYR A 70 -26.47 7.06 11.30
N SER A 71 -26.48 7.06 12.64
CA SER A 71 -27.75 7.07 13.40
C SER A 71 -28.43 8.44 13.38
N GLU A 72 -27.65 9.52 13.20
CA GLU A 72 -28.16 10.89 13.17
C GLU A 72 -28.38 11.42 11.74
N VAL A 73 -27.69 10.85 10.72
CA VAL A 73 -27.80 11.28 9.33
C VAL A 73 -28.06 10.09 8.42
N GLN A 74 -28.94 10.26 7.44
CA GLN A 74 -29.26 9.18 6.49
C GLN A 74 -28.20 9.01 5.41
N GLN A 75 -27.56 10.10 4.99
CA GLN A 75 -26.54 10.13 3.94
C GLN A 75 -25.48 11.18 4.25
N ILE A 76 -24.26 10.88 3.88
CA ILE A 76 -23.15 11.85 3.87
C ILE A 76 -22.79 12.08 2.41
N ARG A 77 -23.21 13.21 1.85
CA ARG A 77 -23.11 13.51 0.40
C ARG A 77 -23.86 12.45 -0.43
N GLU A 78 -23.13 11.77 -1.32
CA GLU A 78 -23.65 10.73 -2.20
C GLU A 78 -23.59 9.32 -1.60
N TRP A 79 -23.05 9.18 -0.36
CA TRP A 79 -22.80 7.89 0.26
C TRP A 79 -23.86 7.55 1.30
N SER A 80 -24.62 6.51 1.03
CA SER A 80 -25.46 5.86 2.04
C SER A 80 -24.61 5.17 3.10
N ARG A 81 -25.21 4.77 4.23
CA ARG A 81 -24.50 4.09 5.33
C ARG A 81 -23.68 2.90 4.83
N ASP A 82 -24.29 2.00 4.09
CA ASP A 82 -23.66 0.72 3.72
C ASP A 82 -22.66 0.90 2.57
N GLU A 83 -22.88 1.86 1.69
CA GLU A 83 -21.88 2.27 0.69
C GLU A 83 -20.64 2.89 1.33
N TYR A 84 -20.82 3.69 2.39
CA TYR A 84 -19.70 4.25 3.14
C TYR A 84 -18.93 3.17 3.90
N PHE A 85 -19.62 2.19 4.50
CA PHE A 85 -18.94 1.05 5.13
C PHE A 85 -18.15 0.23 4.10
N THR A 86 -18.65 0.06 2.87
CA THR A 86 -17.92 -0.55 1.77
C THR A 86 -16.65 0.24 1.41
N PHE A 87 -16.76 1.57 1.33
CA PHE A 87 -15.62 2.46 1.12
C PHE A 87 -14.59 2.33 2.27
N MET A 88 -15.06 2.42 3.51
CA MET A 88 -14.21 2.30 4.70
C MET A 88 -13.51 0.94 4.75
N ALA A 89 -14.23 -0.14 4.48
CA ALA A 89 -13.66 -1.50 4.43
C ALA A 89 -12.58 -1.61 3.35
N THR A 90 -12.82 -1.02 2.16
CA THR A 90 -11.84 -0.98 1.07
C THR A 90 -10.57 -0.24 1.47
N GLY A 91 -10.69 0.94 2.09
CA GLY A 91 -9.55 1.70 2.61
C GLY A 91 -8.77 0.94 3.69
N MET A 92 -9.50 0.29 4.63
CA MET A 92 -8.88 -0.54 5.66
C MET A 92 -8.16 -1.76 5.05
N LEU A 93 -8.71 -2.36 4.00
CA LEU A 93 -8.10 -3.50 3.30
C LEU A 93 -6.80 -3.09 2.61
N ILE A 94 -6.81 -1.99 1.87
CA ILE A 94 -5.61 -1.45 1.22
C ILE A 94 -4.53 -1.15 2.26
N ASN A 95 -4.86 -0.40 3.31
CA ASN A 95 -3.93 -0.02 4.35
C ASN A 95 -3.33 -1.24 5.07
N SER A 96 -4.16 -2.21 5.44
CA SER A 96 -3.68 -3.42 6.13
C SER A 96 -2.76 -4.28 5.26
N ILE A 97 -3.01 -4.36 3.94
CA ILE A 97 -2.11 -5.05 3.01
C ILE A 97 -0.77 -4.31 2.93
N VAL A 98 -0.78 -2.98 2.78
CA VAL A 98 0.45 -2.18 2.71
C VAL A 98 1.25 -2.29 4.01
N GLU A 99 0.60 -2.20 5.16
CA GLU A 99 1.24 -2.34 6.47
C GLU A 99 1.72 -3.78 6.76
N ALA A 100 1.05 -4.81 6.22
CA ALA A 100 1.48 -6.20 6.36
C ALA A 100 2.75 -6.51 5.58
N PHE A 101 2.83 -6.03 4.33
CA PHE A 101 3.85 -6.45 3.39
C PHE A 101 4.98 -5.43 3.22
N PHE A 102 4.71 -4.12 3.22
CA PHE A 102 5.66 -3.11 2.79
C PHE A 102 6.21 -2.25 3.93
N MET A 103 5.40 -1.83 4.88
CA MET A 103 5.83 -0.95 5.97
C MET A 103 7.01 -1.50 6.79
N PRO A 104 7.02 -2.79 7.23
CA PRO A 104 8.14 -3.34 7.98
C PRO A 104 9.44 -3.36 7.18
N ASN A 105 9.33 -3.49 5.87
CA ASN A 105 10.46 -3.53 4.95
C ASN A 105 11.05 -2.15 4.71
N CYS A 106 10.21 -1.14 4.44
CA CYS A 106 10.65 0.23 4.26
C CYS A 106 11.31 0.78 5.53
N ALA A 107 10.74 0.48 6.71
CA ALA A 107 11.34 0.83 7.99
C ALA A 107 12.70 0.14 8.19
N ALA A 108 12.78 -1.16 7.84
CA ALA A 108 14.02 -1.91 7.91
C ALA A 108 15.08 -1.40 6.93
N PHE A 109 14.68 -0.98 5.73
CA PHE A 109 15.57 -0.37 4.73
C PHE A 109 16.21 0.92 5.28
N CYS A 110 15.39 1.81 5.82
CA CYS A 110 15.91 3.01 6.48
C CYS A 110 16.92 2.68 7.59
N GLU A 111 16.64 1.66 8.42
CA GLU A 111 17.55 1.23 9.47
C GLU A 111 18.83 0.57 8.93
N GLN A 112 18.74 -0.19 7.85
CA GLN A 112 19.91 -0.78 7.18
C GLN A 112 20.84 0.30 6.60
N ILE A 113 20.27 1.37 6.03
CA ILE A 113 21.04 2.54 5.58
C ILE A 113 21.78 3.16 6.77
N ARG A 114 21.06 3.46 7.85
CA ARG A 114 21.61 4.11 9.04
C ARG A 114 22.72 3.32 9.71
N THR A 115 22.62 1.99 9.69
CA THR A 115 23.57 1.07 10.34
C THR A 115 24.66 0.53 9.40
N GLY A 116 24.66 0.94 8.11
CA GLY A 116 25.60 0.43 7.10
C GLY A 116 25.39 -1.03 6.70
N ARG A 117 24.29 -1.66 7.13
CA ARG A 117 23.99 -3.07 6.83
C ARG A 117 23.38 -3.30 5.47
N LEU A 118 23.12 -2.25 4.71
CA LEU A 118 22.56 -2.36 3.36
C LEU A 118 23.53 -3.07 2.40
N ASP A 119 24.85 -2.94 2.61
CA ASP A 119 25.88 -3.61 1.79
C ASP A 119 25.64 -5.12 1.71
N PHE A 120 25.28 -5.76 2.83
CA PHE A 120 24.96 -7.20 2.86
C PHE A 120 23.69 -7.58 2.04
N ALA A 121 22.76 -6.65 1.90
CA ALA A 121 21.57 -6.89 1.06
C ALA A 121 21.91 -6.74 -0.43
N LEU A 122 22.81 -5.81 -0.77
CA LEU A 122 23.22 -5.54 -2.16
C LEU A 122 24.14 -6.61 -2.75
N THR A 123 24.86 -7.39 -1.92
CA THR A 123 25.71 -8.50 -2.38
C THR A 123 24.94 -9.75 -2.79
N ARG A 124 23.64 -9.82 -2.53
CA ARG A 124 22.82 -10.98 -2.87
C ARG A 124 22.44 -10.99 -4.37
N PRO A 125 22.43 -12.17 -5.04
CA PRO A 125 22.09 -12.29 -6.47
C PRO A 125 20.56 -12.22 -6.70
N VAL A 126 19.90 -11.22 -6.13
CA VAL A 126 18.45 -10.98 -6.21
C VAL A 126 18.22 -9.51 -6.46
N ASP A 127 17.12 -9.14 -7.11
CA ASP A 127 16.75 -7.73 -7.26
C ASP A 127 16.68 -7.04 -5.89
N ALA A 128 17.46 -5.99 -5.72
CA ALA A 128 17.60 -5.30 -4.43
C ALA A 128 16.28 -4.69 -3.96
N GLN A 129 15.49 -4.11 -4.87
CA GLN A 129 14.19 -3.54 -4.51
C GLN A 129 13.20 -4.61 -4.08
N PHE A 130 13.15 -5.76 -4.77
CA PHE A 130 12.32 -6.89 -4.37
C PHE A 130 12.69 -7.38 -2.96
N LEU A 131 13.99 -7.57 -2.70
CA LEU A 131 14.49 -8.03 -1.41
C LEU A 131 14.13 -7.04 -0.28
N VAL A 132 14.44 -5.76 -0.51
CA VAL A 132 14.16 -4.67 0.44
C VAL A 132 12.66 -4.47 0.68
N SER A 133 11.79 -4.83 -0.29
CA SER A 133 10.35 -4.59 -0.20
C SER A 133 9.54 -5.73 0.42
N LEU A 134 10.04 -6.98 0.41
CA LEU A 134 9.23 -8.16 0.74
C LEU A 134 9.88 -9.11 1.76
N GLN A 135 11.10 -8.83 2.22
CA GLN A 135 11.84 -9.71 3.13
C GLN A 135 11.16 -9.87 4.50
N ARG A 136 10.44 -8.87 4.96
CA ARG A 136 9.77 -8.86 6.27
C ARG A 136 8.26 -8.73 6.09
N LEU A 137 7.52 -9.45 6.91
CA LEU A 137 6.06 -9.42 6.96
C LEU A 137 5.63 -9.18 8.40
N ASN A 138 4.49 -8.52 8.57
CA ASN A 138 3.83 -8.37 9.87
C ASN A 138 2.57 -9.25 9.91
N PRO A 139 2.63 -10.49 10.46
CA PRO A 139 1.50 -11.40 10.49
C PRO A 139 0.30 -10.89 11.29
N ALA A 140 0.52 -10.04 12.31
CA ALA A 140 -0.57 -9.45 13.08
C ALA A 140 -1.52 -8.58 12.23
N MET A 141 -1.02 -8.01 11.10
CA MET A 141 -1.84 -7.26 10.15
C MET A 141 -2.86 -8.09 9.39
N PHE A 142 -2.64 -9.39 9.24
CA PHE A 142 -3.62 -10.28 8.61
C PHE A 142 -4.93 -10.33 9.37
N THR A 143 -4.92 -10.14 10.69
CA THR A 143 -6.15 -9.96 11.46
C THR A 143 -6.97 -8.77 10.96
N GLN A 144 -6.33 -7.64 10.68
CA GLN A 144 -7.02 -6.47 10.14
C GLN A 144 -7.48 -6.66 8.69
N VAL A 145 -6.74 -7.40 7.88
CA VAL A 145 -7.18 -7.81 6.53
C VAL A 145 -8.48 -8.63 6.62
N LEU A 146 -8.54 -9.60 7.55
CA LEU A 146 -9.73 -10.42 7.77
C LEU A 146 -10.93 -9.59 8.26
N LEU A 147 -10.69 -8.67 9.20
CA LEU A 147 -11.74 -7.77 9.71
C LEU A 147 -12.27 -6.83 8.62
N ALA A 148 -11.38 -6.27 7.81
CA ALA A 148 -11.77 -5.41 6.70
C ALA A 148 -12.55 -6.19 5.62
N ALA A 149 -12.12 -7.42 5.30
CA ALA A 149 -12.83 -8.29 4.38
C ALA A 149 -14.22 -8.70 4.93
N ALA A 150 -14.32 -9.01 6.23
CA ALA A 150 -15.59 -9.30 6.87
C ALA A 150 -16.54 -8.09 6.82
N LEU A 151 -16.05 -6.89 7.13
CA LEU A 151 -16.83 -5.66 7.03
C LEU A 151 -17.28 -5.39 5.59
N LEU A 152 -16.42 -5.63 4.60
CA LEU A 152 -16.75 -5.51 3.18
C LEU A 152 -17.90 -6.45 2.81
N ILE A 153 -17.80 -7.73 3.18
CA ILE A 153 -18.84 -8.73 2.88
C ILE A 153 -20.15 -8.35 3.58
N MET A 154 -20.10 -7.94 4.84
CA MET A 154 -21.29 -7.51 5.58
C MET A 154 -21.96 -6.30 4.93
N SER A 155 -21.21 -5.25 4.60
CA SER A 155 -21.76 -4.04 3.98
C SER A 155 -22.36 -4.33 2.58
N LEU A 156 -21.72 -5.17 1.80
CA LEU A 156 -22.24 -5.59 0.49
C LEU A 156 -23.53 -6.43 0.60
N SER A 157 -23.66 -7.26 1.64
CA SER A 157 -24.88 -8.05 1.87
C SER A 157 -26.09 -7.19 2.25
N GLU A 158 -25.86 -6.07 2.95
CA GLU A 158 -26.93 -5.11 3.33
C GLU A 158 -27.42 -4.28 2.14
N ILE A 159 -26.57 -4.04 1.13
CA ILE A 159 -26.92 -3.23 -0.04
C ILE A 159 -27.96 -3.92 -0.96
N ASN A 160 -28.17 -5.23 -0.86
CA ASN A 160 -29.13 -6.02 -1.64
C ASN A 160 -29.07 -5.80 -3.18
N ARG A 161 -27.89 -5.46 -3.71
CA ARG A 161 -27.68 -5.33 -5.17
C ARG A 161 -26.92 -6.57 -5.68
N PRO A 162 -27.30 -7.15 -6.82
CA PRO A 162 -26.56 -8.26 -7.40
C PRO A 162 -25.16 -7.80 -7.82
N ILE A 163 -24.14 -8.40 -7.20
CA ILE A 163 -22.74 -8.10 -7.52
C ILE A 163 -22.33 -8.97 -8.70
N SER A 164 -21.97 -8.33 -9.81
CA SER A 164 -21.48 -9.04 -10.99
C SER A 164 -20.09 -9.65 -10.69
N PRO A 165 -19.80 -10.89 -11.12
CA PRO A 165 -18.45 -11.46 -11.05
C PRO A 165 -17.38 -10.57 -11.71
N TYR A 166 -17.75 -9.87 -12.76
CA TYR A 166 -16.89 -8.89 -13.42
C TYR A 166 -16.52 -7.72 -12.49
N ALA A 167 -17.47 -7.19 -11.70
CA ALA A 167 -17.20 -6.13 -10.73
C ALA A 167 -16.22 -6.60 -9.65
N VAL A 168 -16.30 -7.85 -9.20
CA VAL A 168 -15.37 -8.44 -8.23
C VAL A 168 -13.96 -8.52 -8.81
N ILE A 169 -13.80 -9.01 -10.04
CA ILE A 169 -12.50 -9.09 -10.71
C ILE A 169 -11.90 -7.70 -10.87
N LEU A 170 -12.70 -6.74 -11.32
CA LEU A 170 -12.28 -5.36 -11.52
C LEU A 170 -11.92 -4.68 -10.17
N TYR A 171 -12.68 -4.96 -9.12
CA TYR A 171 -12.37 -4.52 -7.76
C TYR A 171 -11.00 -5.03 -7.29
N LEU A 172 -10.74 -6.33 -7.44
CA LEU A 172 -9.46 -6.92 -7.06
C LEU A 172 -8.30 -6.34 -7.88
N PHE A 173 -8.53 -6.07 -9.16
CA PHE A 173 -7.55 -5.39 -10.00
C PHE A 173 -7.24 -3.98 -9.48
N TYR A 174 -8.26 -3.16 -9.23
CA TYR A 174 -8.05 -1.80 -8.70
C TYR A 174 -7.50 -1.81 -7.28
N LEU A 175 -7.83 -2.82 -6.47
CA LEU A 175 -7.22 -3.03 -5.16
C LEU A 175 -5.70 -3.23 -5.29
N GLY A 176 -5.26 -4.07 -6.24
CA GLY A 176 -3.85 -4.27 -6.54
C GLY A 176 -3.16 -2.99 -7.03
N VAL A 177 -3.83 -2.22 -7.88
CA VAL A 177 -3.35 -0.91 -8.35
C VAL A 177 -3.18 0.06 -7.16
N ALA A 178 -4.15 0.10 -6.25
CA ALA A 178 -4.12 0.93 -5.05
C ALA A 178 -2.94 0.58 -4.12
N VAL A 179 -2.75 -0.70 -3.87
CA VAL A 179 -1.62 -1.20 -3.07
C VAL A 179 -0.28 -0.84 -3.72
N THR A 180 -0.18 -0.96 -5.05
CA THR A 180 1.02 -0.60 -5.82
C THR A 180 1.31 0.90 -5.74
N PHE A 181 0.28 1.75 -5.78
CA PHE A 181 0.42 3.19 -5.64
C PHE A 181 1.00 3.55 -4.26
N PHE A 182 0.39 3.08 -3.18
CA PHE A 182 0.87 3.36 -1.83
C PHE A 182 2.27 2.78 -1.57
N TYR A 183 2.55 1.59 -2.06
CA TYR A 183 3.90 1.03 -2.03
C TYR A 183 4.92 1.94 -2.72
N SER A 184 4.58 2.46 -3.89
CA SER A 184 5.48 3.34 -4.66
C SER A 184 5.81 4.63 -3.91
N LEU A 185 4.83 5.23 -3.26
CA LEU A 185 5.04 6.40 -2.41
C LEU A 185 5.89 6.06 -1.18
N MET A 186 5.61 4.91 -0.55
CA MET A 186 6.31 4.49 0.66
C MET A 186 7.79 4.18 0.39
N ILE A 187 8.12 3.49 -0.71
CA ILE A 187 9.52 3.20 -1.04
C ILE A 187 10.27 4.47 -1.47
N ALA A 188 9.60 5.40 -2.17
CA ALA A 188 10.20 6.68 -2.54
C ALA A 188 10.55 7.52 -1.29
N THR A 189 9.65 7.59 -0.30
CA THR A 189 9.92 8.24 0.98
C THR A 189 11.00 7.52 1.78
N ALA A 190 11.02 6.18 1.79
CA ALA A 190 12.07 5.42 2.45
C ALA A 190 13.46 5.70 1.86
N CYS A 191 13.56 5.93 0.55
CA CYS A 191 14.82 6.29 -0.13
C CYS A 191 15.40 7.61 0.37
N THR A 192 14.57 8.55 0.85
CA THR A 192 15.07 9.83 1.40
C THR A 192 15.96 9.66 2.63
N SER A 193 15.87 8.51 3.32
CA SER A 193 16.72 8.21 4.47
C SER A 193 18.20 8.09 4.13
N ILE A 194 18.57 7.92 2.85
CA ILE A 194 19.97 7.96 2.40
C ILE A 194 20.60 9.33 2.67
N TRP A 195 19.83 10.41 2.53
CA TRP A 195 20.29 11.77 2.77
C TRP A 195 20.03 12.25 4.20
N PHE A 196 18.88 11.87 4.78
CA PHE A 196 18.44 12.40 6.08
C PHE A 196 18.73 11.46 7.26
N GLY A 197 19.05 10.18 7.02
CA GLY A 197 19.41 9.19 8.04
C GLY A 197 18.31 8.86 9.06
N ARG A 198 17.07 9.32 8.88
CA ARG A 198 15.96 9.20 9.84
C ARG A 198 14.76 8.43 9.28
N ASN A 199 14.17 7.56 10.12
CA ASN A 199 12.94 6.82 9.78
C ASN A 199 11.65 7.60 10.04
N GLN A 200 11.71 8.66 10.83
CA GLN A 200 10.51 9.33 11.34
C GLN A 200 9.64 9.89 10.20
N GLY A 201 10.27 10.47 9.18
CA GLY A 201 9.55 10.99 8.02
C GLY A 201 8.72 9.95 7.25
N LEU A 202 9.11 8.66 7.28
CA LEU A 202 8.32 7.59 6.65
C LEU A 202 7.01 7.34 7.39
N TYR A 203 7.06 7.28 8.73
CA TYR A 203 5.88 7.04 9.55
C TYR A 203 4.93 8.23 9.55
N ASP A 204 5.48 9.46 9.65
CA ASP A 204 4.70 10.69 9.60
C ASP A 204 4.01 10.84 8.23
N PHE A 205 4.74 10.60 7.15
CA PHE A 205 4.20 10.62 5.81
C PHE A 205 3.06 9.61 5.63
N TRP A 206 3.25 8.36 6.09
CA TRP A 206 2.23 7.32 6.03
C TRP A 206 0.99 7.70 6.83
N PHE A 207 1.18 8.23 8.03
CA PHE A 207 0.09 8.67 8.89
C PHE A 207 -0.77 9.75 8.22
N TYR A 208 -0.14 10.80 7.68
CA TYR A 208 -0.88 11.89 7.02
C TYR A 208 -1.59 11.43 5.75
N ILE A 209 -0.95 10.64 4.91
CA ILE A 209 -1.58 10.10 3.69
C ILE A 209 -2.80 9.24 4.02
N THR A 210 -2.71 8.39 5.02
CA THR A 210 -3.83 7.51 5.39
C THR A 210 -5.01 8.27 5.99
N ILE A 211 -4.77 9.41 6.66
CA ILE A 211 -5.86 10.29 7.12
C ILE A 211 -6.67 10.82 5.94
N PHE A 212 -6.02 11.35 4.91
CA PHE A 212 -6.74 11.85 3.73
C PHE A 212 -7.46 10.74 2.96
N ALA A 213 -6.89 9.54 2.89
CA ALA A 213 -7.50 8.39 2.23
C ALA A 213 -8.71 7.79 2.98
N GLN A 214 -9.00 8.23 4.22
CA GLN A 214 -10.11 7.71 5.02
C GLN A 214 -11.49 8.24 4.59
N TYR A 215 -11.52 9.29 3.80
CA TYR A 215 -12.75 9.94 3.38
C TYR A 215 -12.92 9.90 1.85
N PRO A 216 -14.14 9.65 1.35
CA PRO A 216 -14.40 9.68 -0.08
C PRO A 216 -14.13 11.06 -0.69
N ARG A 217 -13.74 11.05 -1.97
CA ARG A 217 -13.44 12.27 -2.70
C ARG A 217 -14.55 13.32 -2.60
N SER A 218 -15.82 12.91 -2.65
CA SER A 218 -16.99 13.79 -2.62
C SER A 218 -17.13 14.61 -1.32
N ILE A 219 -16.50 14.20 -0.22
CA ILE A 219 -16.48 14.97 1.03
C ILE A 219 -15.65 16.26 0.89
N TYR A 220 -14.66 16.24 0.02
CA TYR A 220 -13.78 17.38 -0.25
C TYR A 220 -14.34 18.33 -1.32
N ASP A 221 -15.49 18.01 -1.93
CA ASP A 221 -16.19 18.93 -2.83
C ASP A 221 -16.68 20.13 -2.03
N GLY A 222 -16.12 21.31 -2.26
CA GLY A 222 -16.56 22.58 -1.68
C GLY A 222 -18.03 22.82 -2.04
N THR A 223 -18.84 23.23 -1.08
CA THR A 223 -20.25 23.56 -1.29
C THR A 223 -20.50 25.05 -1.20
N ASP A 224 -21.25 25.54 -2.19
CA ASP A 224 -22.29 26.58 -2.10
C ASP A 224 -21.93 28.01 -1.64
N ALA A 225 -20.70 28.36 -1.41
CA ALA A 225 -20.38 29.69 -0.91
C ALA A 225 -19.29 30.46 -1.67
N GLY A 226 -19.20 30.36 -3.00
CA GLY A 226 -18.54 31.40 -3.82
C GLY A 226 -17.12 31.86 -3.42
N ARG A 227 -16.47 31.17 -2.50
CA ARG A 227 -15.08 31.36 -2.09
C ARG A 227 -14.26 30.18 -2.55
N PHE A 228 -13.09 30.42 -3.08
CA PHE A 228 -12.06 29.42 -3.33
C PHE A 228 -11.73 28.77 -1.98
N GLU A 229 -12.48 27.76 -1.60
CA GLU A 229 -12.33 27.13 -0.31
C GLU A 229 -11.20 26.13 -0.38
N SER A 230 -10.42 26.08 0.68
CA SER A 230 -9.29 25.17 0.88
C SER A 230 -9.62 23.71 0.57
N GLY A 231 -10.92 23.33 0.60
CA GLY A 231 -11.40 22.00 0.22
C GLY A 231 -11.22 21.65 -1.26
N GLU A 232 -11.54 22.57 -2.17
CA GLU A 232 -11.39 22.34 -3.63
C GLU A 232 -9.92 22.23 -4.04
N ALA A 233 -9.05 23.03 -3.44
CA ALA A 233 -7.61 22.96 -3.67
C ALA A 233 -7.03 21.61 -3.18
N LEU A 234 -7.46 21.16 -2.01
CA LEU A 234 -7.09 19.83 -1.47
C LEU A 234 -7.61 18.71 -2.36
N GLN A 235 -8.89 18.80 -2.78
CA GLN A 235 -9.47 17.82 -3.69
C GLN A 235 -8.73 17.76 -5.02
N PHE A 236 -8.41 18.93 -5.61
CA PHE A 236 -7.63 18.97 -6.85
C PHE A 236 -6.24 18.36 -6.65
N ALA A 237 -5.53 18.77 -5.61
CA ALA A 237 -4.18 18.26 -5.31
C ALA A 237 -4.19 16.74 -5.08
N PHE A 238 -5.13 16.23 -4.27
CA PHE A 238 -5.21 14.80 -3.93
C PHE A 238 -6.02 13.94 -4.90
N SER A 239 -6.58 14.54 -5.95
CA SER A 239 -7.19 13.79 -7.05
C SER A 239 -6.33 13.77 -8.32
N TRP A 240 -5.56 14.82 -8.58
CA TRP A 240 -4.84 14.99 -9.84
C TRP A 240 -3.32 15.02 -9.70
N VAL A 241 -2.79 15.62 -8.62
CA VAL A 241 -1.33 15.69 -8.40
C VAL A 241 -0.84 14.44 -7.67
N LEU A 242 -1.46 14.10 -6.55
CA LEU A 242 -1.24 12.86 -5.81
C LEU A 242 -2.59 12.18 -5.62
N PRO A 243 -3.06 11.31 -6.52
CA PRO A 243 -4.44 10.84 -6.57
C PRO A 243 -4.81 9.87 -5.43
N ILE A 244 -4.47 10.21 -4.20
CA ILE A 244 -4.72 9.43 -2.99
C ILE A 244 -6.22 9.20 -2.80
N LEU A 245 -7.05 10.22 -3.08
CA LEU A 245 -8.50 10.11 -2.96
C LEU A 245 -9.09 9.14 -3.97
N LEU A 246 -8.56 9.09 -5.19
CA LEU A 246 -9.04 8.19 -6.24
C LEU A 246 -8.68 6.73 -5.95
N VAL A 247 -7.53 6.50 -5.33
CA VAL A 247 -6.97 5.17 -5.08
C VAL A 247 -7.86 4.31 -4.17
N VAL A 248 -8.61 4.92 -3.24
CA VAL A 248 -9.59 4.21 -2.40
C VAL A 248 -11.00 4.32 -2.97
N THR A 249 -11.35 5.47 -3.56
CA THR A 249 -12.71 5.72 -4.07
C THR A 249 -13.04 4.83 -5.28
N ILE A 250 -12.12 4.68 -6.24
CA ILE A 250 -12.38 3.91 -7.47
C ILE A 250 -12.67 2.43 -7.20
N PRO A 251 -11.87 1.67 -6.43
CA PRO A 251 -12.22 0.30 -6.10
C PRO A 251 -13.59 0.20 -5.39
N ALA A 252 -13.86 1.09 -4.42
CA ALA A 252 -15.13 1.08 -3.69
C ALA A 252 -16.33 1.34 -4.61
N GLN A 253 -16.26 2.34 -5.51
CA GLN A 253 -17.29 2.60 -6.50
C GLN A 253 -17.48 1.44 -7.49
N THR A 254 -16.37 0.78 -7.85
CA THR A 254 -16.40 -0.35 -8.78
C THR A 254 -17.20 -1.54 -8.22
N ILE A 255 -16.99 -1.92 -6.97
CA ILE A 255 -17.71 -3.03 -6.36
C ILE A 255 -19.19 -2.68 -6.12
N LEU A 256 -19.50 -1.41 -5.88
CA LEU A 256 -20.85 -0.90 -5.72
C LEU A 256 -21.59 -0.76 -7.07
N SER A 257 -20.92 -1.00 -8.20
CA SER A 257 -21.43 -0.76 -9.54
C SER A 257 -21.98 0.66 -9.74
N THR A 258 -21.47 1.60 -8.94
CA THR A 258 -21.79 3.02 -9.07
C THR A 258 -20.98 3.57 -10.24
N ALA A 259 -21.62 4.22 -11.19
CA ALA A 259 -20.97 4.72 -12.41
C ALA A 259 -19.97 5.83 -12.08
N GLY A 260 -18.73 5.46 -11.77
CA GLY A 260 -17.63 6.39 -11.69
C GLY A 260 -17.26 6.90 -13.09
N HIS A 261 -16.85 8.16 -13.18
CA HIS A 261 -16.41 8.72 -14.46
C HIS A 261 -15.13 8.00 -14.94
N PRO A 262 -15.09 7.43 -16.15
CA PRO A 262 -13.94 6.61 -16.61
C PRO A 262 -12.62 7.36 -16.60
N ALA A 263 -12.63 8.70 -16.69
CA ALA A 263 -11.45 9.54 -16.59
C ALA A 263 -10.73 9.38 -15.24
N PHE A 264 -11.44 9.17 -14.12
CA PHE A 264 -10.80 8.98 -12.80
C PHE A 264 -10.12 7.63 -12.71
N ALA A 265 -10.70 6.57 -13.28
CA ALA A 265 -10.06 5.26 -13.35
C ALA A 265 -8.78 5.32 -14.20
N LEU A 266 -8.80 6.01 -15.33
CA LEU A 266 -7.63 6.24 -16.17
C LEU A 266 -6.57 7.08 -15.44
N ALA A 267 -6.97 8.14 -14.74
CA ALA A 267 -6.06 8.96 -13.94
C ALA A 267 -5.38 8.14 -12.83
N MET A 268 -6.14 7.28 -12.14
CA MET A 268 -5.60 6.36 -11.13
C MET A 268 -4.56 5.40 -11.73
N LEU A 269 -4.85 4.80 -12.88
CA LEU A 269 -3.93 3.87 -13.56
C LEU A 269 -2.66 4.59 -14.04
N ALA A 270 -2.83 5.74 -14.70
CA ALA A 270 -1.71 6.53 -15.21
C ALA A 270 -0.79 7.01 -14.09
N SER A 271 -1.37 7.56 -13.02
CA SER A 271 -0.60 8.04 -11.87
C SER A 271 0.07 6.91 -11.09
N THR A 272 -0.59 5.76 -10.92
CA THR A 272 0.02 4.58 -10.28
C THR A 272 1.21 4.10 -11.09
N THR A 273 1.07 4.01 -12.42
CA THR A 273 2.16 3.61 -13.31
C THR A 273 3.31 4.61 -13.25
N ALA A 274 3.02 5.91 -13.28
CA ALA A 274 4.02 6.96 -13.16
C ALA A 274 4.74 6.90 -11.80
N CYS A 275 4.00 6.78 -10.69
CA CYS A 275 4.57 6.65 -9.35
C CYS A 275 5.45 5.39 -9.21
N PHE A 276 5.02 4.27 -9.79
CA PHE A 276 5.80 3.03 -9.76
C PHE A 276 7.11 3.16 -10.53
N VAL A 277 7.08 3.74 -11.73
CA VAL A 277 8.29 3.99 -12.52
C VAL A 277 9.21 4.98 -11.81
N LEU A 278 8.66 6.08 -11.31
CA LEU A 278 9.42 7.09 -10.57
C LEU A 278 10.04 6.50 -9.30
N SER A 279 9.30 5.70 -8.55
CA SER A 279 9.82 5.05 -7.35
C SER A 279 11.00 4.12 -7.66
N ARG A 280 10.95 3.39 -8.79
CA ARG A 280 12.07 2.57 -9.27
C ARG A 280 13.28 3.42 -9.66
N MET A 281 13.06 4.53 -10.34
CA MET A 281 14.13 5.46 -10.70
C MET A 281 14.77 6.09 -9.46
N VAL A 282 13.96 6.56 -8.51
CA VAL A 282 14.42 7.14 -7.23
C VAL A 282 15.21 6.10 -6.43
N PHE A 283 14.71 4.86 -6.36
CA PHE A 283 15.41 3.78 -5.65
C PHE A 283 16.80 3.52 -6.27
N ASN A 284 16.89 3.35 -7.59
CA ASN A 284 18.15 3.10 -8.26
C ASN A 284 19.12 4.31 -8.14
N TRP A 285 18.59 5.53 -8.26
CA TRP A 285 19.37 6.74 -8.10
C TRP A 285 19.89 6.92 -6.68
N SER A 286 19.06 6.63 -5.69
CA SER A 286 19.43 6.71 -4.26
C SER A 286 20.53 5.70 -3.91
N LEU A 287 20.46 4.47 -4.45
CA LEU A 287 21.54 3.48 -4.26
C LEU A 287 22.86 3.95 -4.86
N GLY A 288 22.85 4.70 -5.97
CA GLY A 288 24.06 5.29 -6.55
C GLY A 288 24.73 6.34 -5.66
N HIS A 289 23.98 6.94 -4.73
CA HIS A 289 24.48 7.94 -3.77
C HIS A 289 24.77 7.35 -2.39
N TYR A 290 24.41 6.08 -2.19
CA TYR A 290 24.69 5.39 -0.93
C TYR A 290 26.20 5.18 -0.78
N ARG A 291 26.77 5.72 0.30
CA ARG A 291 28.15 5.46 0.71
C ARG A 291 28.11 4.43 1.82
N GLY A 292 28.70 3.27 1.56
CA GLY A 292 28.79 2.21 2.57
C GLY A 292 29.52 2.65 3.83
N ALA A 293 29.32 1.94 4.94
CA ALA A 293 29.93 2.26 6.22
C ALA A 293 31.50 2.18 6.22
N SER A 294 32.09 1.73 5.11
CA SER A 294 33.53 1.56 4.93
C SER A 294 34.18 2.63 4.05
N SER A 295 33.44 3.68 3.66
CA SER A 295 33.99 4.76 2.80
C SER A 295 34.22 6.03 3.60
#